data_eb4f12bab8339657883789e299bf51cf
#
_entry.id   eb4f12bab8339657883789e299bf51cf
#
_cell.length_a   1.000
_cell.length_b   1.000
_cell.length_c   1.000
_cell.angle_alpha   90.00
_cell.angle_beta   90.00
_cell.angle_gamma   90.00
#
_symmetry.space_group_name_H-M   'P 1'
#
loop_
_entity.id
_entity.type
_entity.pdbx_description
1 polymer ?
#
loop_
_entity_poly.entity_id
_entity_poly.type
_entity_poly.pdbx_seq_one_letter_code
_entity_poly.pdbx_strand_id
1 'polypeptide(L)'
;MNILIVDDNNDKIAKIVSVIKAVSENFNIDTVIDSISAQIQLKQTKYDLLILDLLLPIRPNQEPVPDGGELLLKEITRNKTLKTPTIIVGITQFEEYKSNFSSIWKLLFFNDSKWITELTEIIEHLERSILFTSDLNKQKKSTIIVEGPTDAIIIKEAIQLFKPEFVEKIEIKFQRSSGASWVANQIVVWANSLNKDNDGKLIKCIGLLDGDQAGIDAITEINRVIKSDSAGANSFKVFKLKPDYAINIIPICQKGLIIPITLEELYPPELWKYAESKDWLEERNKMDELLKDPKSWNKWEENLKDYINRIGLSQDESIYLKTFKLTAKEKVVKYIIGMEIDEKTRTLQNFEKIVSDMIEYLNK
;
A
#
# COMPACT_ATOMS: atom_id res chain seq x y z
N MET A 1 2.09 -13.89 -17.30
CA MET A 1 2.87 -12.67 -16.99
C MET A 1 3.97 -12.50 -18.01
N ASN A 2 4.13 -11.27 -18.56
CA ASN A 2 5.17 -10.93 -19.53
C ASN A 2 6.30 -10.18 -18.81
N ILE A 3 7.53 -10.67 -18.94
CA ILE A 3 8.71 -10.11 -18.28
C ILE A 3 9.73 -9.71 -19.32
N LEU A 4 10.28 -8.51 -19.23
CA LEU A 4 11.42 -8.08 -20.04
C LEU A 4 12.65 -7.95 -19.15
N ILE A 5 13.73 -8.60 -19.53
CA ILE A 5 15.06 -8.45 -18.88
C ILE A 5 15.95 -7.66 -19.84
N VAL A 6 16.53 -6.59 -19.34
CA VAL A 6 17.44 -5.71 -20.09
C VAL A 6 18.79 -5.68 -19.36
N ASP A 7 19.75 -6.42 -19.87
CA ASP A 7 21.07 -6.61 -19.25
C ASP A 7 22.04 -7.12 -20.32
N ASP A 8 23.26 -6.64 -20.39
CA ASP A 8 24.26 -7.07 -21.37
C ASP A 8 25.08 -8.29 -20.94
N ASN A 9 24.93 -8.72 -19.68
CA ASN A 9 25.63 -9.85 -19.09
C ASN A 9 24.79 -11.13 -19.19
N ASN A 10 25.14 -12.04 -20.10
CA ASN A 10 24.43 -13.29 -20.32
C ASN A 10 24.38 -14.21 -19.10
N ASP A 11 25.45 -14.25 -18.27
CA ASP A 11 25.49 -15.08 -17.07
C ASP A 11 24.53 -14.54 -16.00
N LYS A 12 24.41 -13.22 -15.91
CA LYS A 12 23.48 -12.55 -15.01
C LYS A 12 22.03 -12.79 -15.50
N ILE A 13 21.76 -12.63 -16.79
CA ILE A 13 20.46 -12.97 -17.40
C ILE A 13 20.06 -14.41 -17.08
N ALA A 14 20.97 -15.38 -17.29
CA ALA A 14 20.68 -16.79 -17.04
C ALA A 14 20.30 -17.07 -15.57
N LYS A 15 20.96 -16.43 -14.61
CA LYS A 15 20.61 -16.53 -13.19
C LYS A 15 19.26 -15.91 -12.89
N ILE A 16 18.96 -14.72 -13.43
CA ILE A 16 17.66 -14.06 -13.27
C ILE A 16 16.54 -14.93 -13.83
N VAL A 17 16.72 -15.44 -15.04
CA VAL A 17 15.76 -16.37 -15.69
C VAL A 17 15.54 -17.62 -14.83
N SER A 18 16.59 -18.19 -14.25
CA SER A 18 16.47 -19.35 -13.36
C SER A 18 15.60 -19.05 -12.14
N VAL A 19 15.79 -17.88 -11.50
CA VAL A 19 14.98 -17.44 -10.36
C VAL A 19 13.52 -17.27 -10.77
N ILE A 20 13.25 -16.62 -11.92
CA ILE A 20 11.89 -16.40 -12.44
C ILE A 20 11.20 -17.75 -12.71
N LYS A 21 11.87 -18.67 -13.37
CA LYS A 21 11.33 -20.00 -13.70
C LYS A 21 11.11 -20.87 -12.47
N ALA A 22 11.86 -20.67 -11.40
CA ALA A 22 11.62 -21.35 -10.14
C ALA A 22 10.27 -20.95 -9.49
N VAL A 23 9.75 -19.75 -9.79
CA VAL A 23 8.43 -19.30 -9.35
C VAL A 23 7.35 -19.90 -10.27
N SER A 24 7.51 -19.77 -11.59
CA SER A 24 6.55 -20.33 -12.57
C SER A 24 7.19 -20.51 -13.94
N GLU A 25 7.02 -21.71 -14.51
CA GLU A 25 7.45 -22.03 -15.88
C GLU A 25 6.58 -21.35 -16.97
N ASN A 26 5.40 -20.84 -16.62
CA ASN A 26 4.41 -20.29 -17.56
C ASN A 26 4.62 -18.80 -17.87
N PHE A 27 5.67 -18.17 -17.39
CA PHE A 27 5.94 -16.76 -17.67
C PHE A 27 6.61 -16.60 -19.04
N ASN A 28 6.17 -15.60 -19.82
CA ASN A 28 6.83 -15.20 -21.05
C ASN A 28 7.98 -14.26 -20.72
N ILE A 29 9.20 -14.67 -21.03
CA ILE A 29 10.41 -13.92 -20.71
C ILE A 29 11.09 -13.54 -22.00
N ASP A 30 11.19 -12.22 -22.26
CA ASP A 30 12.02 -11.66 -23.32
C ASP A 30 13.30 -11.08 -22.72
N THR A 31 14.40 -11.22 -23.44
CA THR A 31 15.70 -10.71 -23.02
C THR A 31 16.31 -9.84 -24.11
N VAL A 32 16.88 -8.71 -23.75
CA VAL A 32 17.60 -7.81 -24.64
C VAL A 32 18.84 -7.24 -23.95
N ILE A 33 19.86 -6.88 -24.70
CA ILE A 33 21.16 -6.52 -24.18
C ILE A 33 21.49 -5.02 -24.25
N ASP A 34 20.58 -4.20 -24.77
CA ASP A 34 20.79 -2.76 -24.94
C ASP A 34 19.48 -1.97 -24.89
N SER A 35 19.62 -0.65 -24.68
CA SER A 35 18.49 0.28 -24.51
C SER A 35 17.61 0.41 -25.76
N ILE A 36 18.18 0.39 -26.96
CA ILE A 36 17.40 0.53 -28.22
C ILE A 36 16.57 -0.73 -28.47
N SER A 37 17.16 -1.91 -28.26
CA SER A 37 16.45 -3.19 -28.37
C SER A 37 15.30 -3.26 -27.36
N ALA A 38 15.50 -2.76 -26.13
CA ALA A 38 14.44 -2.66 -25.13
C ALA A 38 13.30 -1.74 -25.57
N GLN A 39 13.61 -0.58 -26.15
CA GLN A 39 12.59 0.32 -26.69
C GLN A 39 11.77 -0.31 -27.82
N ILE A 40 12.38 -1.11 -28.68
CA ILE A 40 11.69 -1.85 -29.75
C ILE A 40 10.68 -2.83 -29.14
N GLN A 41 11.09 -3.60 -28.13
CA GLN A 41 10.21 -4.53 -27.40
C GLN A 41 9.06 -3.80 -26.71
N LEU A 42 9.36 -2.69 -26.02
CA LEU A 42 8.36 -1.89 -25.31
C LEU A 42 7.35 -1.19 -26.24
N LYS A 43 7.68 -0.98 -27.51
CA LYS A 43 6.69 -0.50 -28.50
C LYS A 43 5.68 -1.60 -28.88
N GLN A 44 6.14 -2.84 -28.97
CA GLN A 44 5.36 -3.97 -29.47
C GLN A 44 4.55 -4.63 -28.34
N THR A 45 5.17 -4.83 -27.16
CA THR A 45 4.62 -5.64 -26.08
C THR A 45 4.48 -4.80 -24.81
N LYS A 46 3.36 -4.98 -24.08
CA LYS A 46 3.22 -4.48 -22.71
C LYS A 46 3.76 -5.55 -21.78
N TYR A 47 4.74 -5.16 -20.97
CA TYR A 47 5.32 -6.02 -19.94
C TYR A 47 4.72 -5.74 -18.58
N ASP A 48 4.55 -6.79 -17.79
CA ASP A 48 4.13 -6.69 -16.39
C ASP A 48 5.31 -6.33 -15.50
N LEU A 49 6.49 -6.86 -15.81
CA LEU A 49 7.74 -6.60 -15.10
C LEU A 49 8.87 -6.27 -16.10
N LEU A 50 9.56 -5.18 -15.83
CA LEU A 50 10.86 -4.86 -16.43
C LEU A 50 11.96 -5.02 -15.38
N ILE A 51 12.93 -5.90 -15.67
CA ILE A 51 14.17 -6.03 -14.88
C ILE A 51 15.27 -5.36 -15.69
N LEU A 52 15.88 -4.33 -15.14
CA LEU A 52 16.76 -3.42 -15.85
C LEU A 52 18.11 -3.30 -15.16
N ASP A 53 19.20 -3.60 -15.88
CA ASP A 53 20.54 -3.18 -15.44
C ASP A 53 20.71 -1.66 -15.62
N LEU A 54 21.38 -1.06 -14.66
CA LEU A 54 21.67 0.38 -14.68
C LEU A 54 22.89 0.70 -15.55
N LEU A 55 23.87 -0.21 -15.56
CA LEU A 55 25.03 -0.15 -16.45
C LEU A 55 24.70 -0.91 -17.75
N LEU A 56 24.32 -0.17 -18.78
CA LEU A 56 23.72 -0.76 -20.00
C LEU A 56 24.28 -0.09 -21.26
N PRO A 57 24.58 -0.86 -22.33
CA PRO A 57 24.83 -0.30 -23.64
C PRO A 57 23.60 0.46 -24.19
N ILE A 58 23.82 1.59 -24.86
CA ILE A 58 22.73 2.32 -25.54
C ILE A 58 22.32 1.58 -26.80
N ARG A 59 23.30 1.07 -27.56
CA ARG A 59 23.09 0.35 -28.83
C ARG A 59 23.78 -1.00 -28.83
N PRO A 60 23.34 -1.95 -29.69
CA PRO A 60 24.06 -3.20 -29.86
C PRO A 60 25.56 -3.00 -30.18
N ASN A 61 26.38 -3.83 -29.59
CA ASN A 61 27.85 -3.83 -29.79
C ASN A 61 28.58 -2.55 -29.30
N GLN A 62 27.96 -1.79 -28.41
CA GLN A 62 28.62 -0.70 -27.68
C GLN A 62 29.03 -1.16 -26.27
N GLU A 63 30.02 -0.49 -25.71
CA GLU A 63 30.35 -0.68 -24.29
C GLU A 63 29.23 -0.15 -23.38
N PRO A 64 28.97 -0.78 -22.23
CA PRO A 64 28.01 -0.29 -21.25
C PRO A 64 28.40 1.11 -20.75
N VAL A 65 27.39 1.96 -20.57
CA VAL A 65 27.56 3.30 -20.00
C VAL A 65 26.85 3.41 -18.64
N PRO A 66 27.42 4.14 -17.67
CA PRO A 66 26.89 4.20 -16.30
C PRO A 66 25.45 4.66 -16.18
N ASP A 67 24.99 5.49 -17.08
CA ASP A 67 23.63 6.06 -17.13
C ASP A 67 22.72 5.41 -18.19
N GLY A 68 23.16 4.32 -18.82
CA GLY A 68 22.42 3.66 -19.91
C GLY A 68 21.03 3.21 -19.51
N GLY A 69 20.88 2.60 -18.34
CA GLY A 69 19.58 2.23 -17.77
C GLY A 69 18.75 3.45 -17.42
N GLU A 70 19.34 4.52 -16.88
CA GLU A 70 18.63 5.77 -16.57
C GLU A 70 18.08 6.44 -17.84
N LEU A 71 18.85 6.44 -18.91
CA LEU A 71 18.39 6.98 -20.20
C LEU A 71 17.17 6.19 -20.71
N LEU A 72 17.18 4.86 -20.62
CA LEU A 72 16.00 4.06 -20.96
C LEU A 72 14.79 4.41 -20.10
N LEU A 73 14.95 4.60 -18.80
CA LEU A 73 13.87 5.01 -17.89
C LEU A 73 13.28 6.38 -18.27
N LYS A 74 14.16 7.35 -18.64
CA LYS A 74 13.74 8.66 -19.14
C LYS A 74 12.92 8.54 -20.43
N GLU A 75 13.34 7.66 -21.35
CA GLU A 75 12.61 7.39 -22.58
C GLU A 75 11.25 6.74 -22.32
N ILE A 76 11.18 5.73 -21.46
CA ILE A 76 9.90 5.10 -21.05
C ILE A 76 8.92 6.14 -20.50
N THR A 77 9.45 7.12 -19.75
CA THR A 77 8.64 8.18 -19.13
C THR A 77 8.17 9.24 -20.14
N ARG A 78 9.01 9.61 -21.11
CA ARG A 78 8.77 10.71 -22.06
C ARG A 78 8.03 10.27 -23.32
N ASN A 79 8.33 9.09 -23.80
CA ASN A 79 7.86 8.61 -25.09
C ASN A 79 6.54 7.84 -24.95
N LYS A 80 5.44 8.52 -25.27
CA LYS A 80 4.08 7.93 -25.22
C LYS A 80 3.86 6.74 -26.16
N THR A 81 4.77 6.48 -27.10
CA THR A 81 4.68 5.30 -27.99
C THR A 81 5.20 4.03 -27.31
N LEU A 82 5.95 4.14 -26.22
CA LEU A 82 6.40 3.02 -25.42
C LEU A 82 5.31 2.58 -24.45
N LYS A 83 5.04 1.27 -24.41
CA LYS A 83 4.11 0.69 -23.44
C LYS A 83 4.81 0.57 -22.10
N THR A 84 4.46 1.44 -21.16
CA THR A 84 5.07 1.48 -19.82
C THR A 84 4.86 0.15 -19.10
N PRO A 85 5.91 -0.51 -18.60
CA PRO A 85 5.79 -1.70 -17.75
C PRO A 85 5.00 -1.42 -16.48
N THR A 86 4.31 -2.43 -15.96
CA THR A 86 3.54 -2.27 -14.70
C THR A 86 4.46 -2.03 -13.51
N ILE A 87 5.56 -2.78 -13.42
CA ILE A 87 6.60 -2.60 -12.40
C ILE A 87 7.97 -2.59 -13.07
N ILE A 88 8.88 -1.76 -12.58
CA ILE A 88 10.28 -1.69 -13.00
C ILE A 88 11.17 -1.96 -11.79
N VAL A 89 12.03 -2.96 -11.91
CA VAL A 89 13.02 -3.34 -10.91
C VAL A 89 14.40 -3.11 -11.50
N GLY A 90 15.21 -2.31 -10.83
CA GLY A 90 16.63 -2.17 -11.16
C GLY A 90 17.41 -3.33 -10.56
N ILE A 91 18.42 -3.85 -11.29
CA ILE A 91 19.35 -4.83 -10.78
C ILE A 91 20.77 -4.44 -11.16
N THR A 92 21.63 -4.19 -10.18
CA THR A 92 23.00 -3.73 -10.42
C THR A 92 24.02 -4.46 -9.55
N GLN A 93 25.26 -4.50 -10.01
CA GLN A 93 26.41 -4.97 -9.23
C GLN A 93 27.06 -3.85 -8.40
N PHE A 94 26.69 -2.58 -8.62
CA PHE A 94 27.37 -1.41 -8.09
C PHE A 94 26.50 -0.68 -7.07
N GLU A 95 26.97 -0.59 -5.82
CA GLU A 95 26.24 0.07 -4.72
C GLU A 95 26.16 1.60 -4.83
N GLU A 96 27.05 2.21 -5.56
CA GLU A 96 27.16 3.67 -5.74
C GLU A 96 25.98 4.29 -6.52
N TYR A 97 25.19 3.48 -7.23
CA TYR A 97 24.02 3.94 -7.99
C TYR A 97 22.73 4.10 -7.15
N LYS A 98 22.84 4.11 -5.82
CA LYS A 98 21.69 4.11 -4.88
C LYS A 98 20.71 5.29 -4.99
N SER A 99 21.06 6.41 -5.62
CA SER A 99 20.40 7.67 -5.23
C SER A 99 19.47 8.34 -6.25
N ASN A 100 19.35 7.89 -7.50
CA ASN A 100 18.75 8.75 -8.54
C ASN A 100 17.54 8.18 -9.33
N PHE A 101 16.98 7.04 -8.94
CA PHE A 101 15.97 6.36 -9.77
C PHE A 101 14.56 6.43 -9.19
N SER A 102 13.86 7.54 -9.45
CA SER A 102 12.48 7.76 -8.95
C SER A 102 11.42 6.91 -9.64
N SER A 103 11.73 6.28 -10.77
CA SER A 103 10.80 5.43 -11.53
C SER A 103 11.04 3.93 -11.36
N ILE A 104 12.04 3.52 -10.58
CA ILE A 104 12.30 2.14 -10.24
C ILE A 104 11.56 1.80 -8.94
N TRP A 105 10.80 0.71 -8.97
CA TRP A 105 10.09 0.20 -7.79
C TRP A 105 11.04 -0.22 -6.68
N LYS A 106 12.05 -1.01 -7.04
CA LYS A 106 13.08 -1.50 -6.12
C LYS A 106 14.40 -1.64 -6.87
N LEU A 107 15.49 -1.32 -6.18
CA LEU A 107 16.83 -1.57 -6.67
C LEU A 107 17.42 -2.79 -5.93
N LEU A 108 17.80 -3.81 -6.67
CA LEU A 108 18.40 -5.04 -6.17
C LEU A 108 19.92 -5.03 -6.41
N PHE A 109 20.69 -5.56 -5.46
CA PHE A 109 22.14 -5.66 -5.58
C PHE A 109 22.54 -7.11 -5.88
N PHE A 110 22.99 -7.35 -7.12
CA PHE A 110 23.28 -8.70 -7.62
C PHE A 110 24.39 -9.42 -6.85
N ASN A 111 25.31 -8.70 -6.21
CA ASN A 111 26.39 -9.27 -5.41
C ASN A 111 25.94 -9.70 -3.99
N ASP A 112 24.78 -9.28 -3.53
CA ASP A 112 24.16 -9.71 -2.27
C ASP A 112 23.17 -10.84 -2.57
N SER A 113 23.36 -12.03 -1.96
CA SER A 113 22.47 -13.17 -2.15
C SER A 113 20.98 -12.88 -1.88
N LYS A 114 20.67 -11.80 -1.19
CA LYS A 114 19.30 -11.35 -0.90
C LYS A 114 18.49 -11.01 -2.15
N TRP A 115 19.13 -10.61 -3.27
CA TRP A 115 18.40 -10.25 -4.48
C TRP A 115 17.51 -11.39 -4.98
N ILE A 116 17.91 -12.65 -4.76
CA ILE A 116 17.12 -13.83 -5.17
C ILE A 116 15.80 -13.85 -4.42
N THR A 117 15.85 -13.76 -3.09
CA THR A 117 14.64 -13.74 -2.25
C THR A 117 13.76 -12.53 -2.56
N GLU A 118 14.36 -11.35 -2.66
CA GLU A 118 13.64 -10.11 -2.95
C GLU A 118 12.98 -10.11 -4.34
N LEU A 119 13.66 -10.63 -5.37
CA LEU A 119 13.09 -10.77 -6.70
C LEU A 119 11.96 -11.81 -6.71
N THR A 120 12.13 -12.92 -6.02
CA THR A 120 11.08 -13.95 -5.86
C THR A 120 9.82 -13.35 -5.24
N GLU A 121 9.97 -12.63 -4.13
CA GLU A 121 8.85 -11.95 -3.46
C GLU A 121 8.12 -10.95 -4.37
N ILE A 122 8.88 -10.17 -5.16
CA ILE A 122 8.31 -9.21 -6.13
C ILE A 122 7.51 -9.95 -7.20
N ILE A 123 8.04 -11.04 -7.76
CA ILE A 123 7.40 -11.81 -8.83
C ILE A 123 6.12 -12.48 -8.32
N GLU A 124 6.18 -13.16 -7.16
CA GLU A 124 5.02 -13.78 -6.54
C GLU A 124 3.94 -12.77 -6.20
N HIS A 125 4.34 -11.59 -5.72
CA HIS A 125 3.44 -10.51 -5.42
C HIS A 125 2.76 -9.98 -6.70
N LEU A 126 3.53 -9.77 -7.76
CA LEU A 126 3.02 -9.29 -9.03
C LEU A 126 2.08 -10.31 -9.70
N GLU A 127 2.43 -11.60 -9.67
CA GLU A 127 1.56 -12.67 -10.17
C GLU A 127 0.21 -12.68 -9.46
N ARG A 128 0.23 -12.65 -8.13
CA ARG A 128 -1.02 -12.56 -7.32
C ARG A 128 -1.82 -11.31 -7.66
N SER A 129 -1.15 -10.18 -7.89
CA SER A 129 -1.79 -8.92 -8.25
C SER A 129 -2.45 -8.96 -9.63
N ILE A 130 -1.82 -9.60 -10.61
CA ILE A 130 -2.37 -9.79 -11.96
C ILE A 130 -3.58 -10.72 -11.92
N LEU A 131 -3.50 -11.83 -11.19
CA LEU A 131 -4.62 -12.75 -11.00
C LEU A 131 -5.79 -12.03 -10.32
N PHE A 132 -5.53 -11.28 -9.27
CA PHE A 132 -6.50 -10.44 -8.59
C PHE A 132 -7.20 -9.46 -9.55
N THR A 133 -6.43 -8.73 -10.36
CA THR A 133 -6.98 -7.76 -11.32
C THR A 133 -7.82 -8.46 -12.40
N SER A 134 -7.39 -9.63 -12.86
CA SER A 134 -8.12 -10.45 -13.83
C SER A 134 -9.47 -10.92 -13.28
N ASP A 135 -9.52 -11.33 -11.99
CA ASP A 135 -10.75 -11.75 -11.33
C ASP A 135 -11.71 -10.57 -11.10
N LEU A 136 -11.18 -9.40 -10.77
CA LEU A 136 -11.97 -8.17 -10.65
C LEU A 136 -12.63 -7.78 -11.96
N ASN A 137 -11.91 -7.86 -13.08
CA ASN A 137 -12.47 -7.58 -14.39
C ASN A 137 -13.61 -8.53 -14.76
N LYS A 138 -13.52 -9.80 -14.34
CA LYS A 138 -14.62 -10.76 -14.53
C LYS A 138 -15.86 -10.42 -13.72
N GLN A 139 -15.67 -9.92 -12.50
CA GLN A 139 -16.77 -9.61 -11.57
C GLN A 139 -17.35 -8.22 -11.76
N LYS A 140 -16.67 -7.32 -12.44
CA LYS A 140 -17.10 -5.93 -12.72
C LYS A 140 -17.54 -5.15 -11.46
N LYS A 141 -16.92 -5.42 -10.31
CA LYS A 141 -17.21 -4.75 -9.03
C LYS A 141 -16.17 -3.70 -8.70
N SER A 142 -16.64 -2.57 -8.16
CA SER A 142 -15.76 -1.63 -7.48
C SER A 142 -15.13 -2.28 -6.25
N THR A 143 -13.90 -1.90 -5.92
CA THR A 143 -13.11 -2.63 -4.92
C THR A 143 -12.56 -1.70 -3.85
N ILE A 144 -12.61 -2.15 -2.60
CA ILE A 144 -11.92 -1.54 -1.46
C ILE A 144 -10.79 -2.50 -1.06
N ILE A 145 -9.56 -1.99 -1.01
CA ILE A 145 -8.36 -2.71 -0.62
C ILE A 145 -7.95 -2.21 0.76
N VAL A 146 -7.83 -3.11 1.72
CA VAL A 146 -7.50 -2.83 3.11
C VAL A 146 -6.25 -3.58 3.55
N GLU A 147 -5.63 -3.19 4.67
CA GLU A 147 -4.34 -3.71 5.11
C GLU A 147 -4.40 -5.15 5.61
N GLY A 148 -5.52 -5.54 6.23
CA GLY A 148 -5.62 -6.86 6.87
C GLY A 148 -7.01 -7.47 6.89
N PRO A 149 -7.12 -8.73 7.35
CA PRO A 149 -8.39 -9.45 7.41
C PRO A 149 -9.36 -8.85 8.42
N THR A 150 -8.88 -8.33 9.54
CA THR A 150 -9.69 -7.65 10.56
C THR A 150 -10.36 -6.42 10.01
N ASP A 151 -9.62 -5.62 9.24
CA ASP A 151 -10.10 -4.41 8.60
C ASP A 151 -11.18 -4.72 7.57
N ALA A 152 -10.94 -5.77 6.75
CA ALA A 152 -11.92 -6.22 5.76
C ALA A 152 -13.26 -6.61 6.39
N ILE A 153 -13.21 -7.32 7.50
CA ILE A 153 -14.41 -7.75 8.22
C ILE A 153 -15.15 -6.53 8.78
N ILE A 154 -14.47 -5.63 9.48
CA ILE A 154 -15.08 -4.46 10.11
C ILE A 154 -15.64 -3.49 9.07
N ILE A 155 -14.91 -3.23 7.98
CA ILE A 155 -15.42 -2.38 6.89
C ILE A 155 -16.65 -3.01 6.23
N LYS A 156 -16.68 -4.33 6.04
CA LYS A 156 -17.85 -5.03 5.52
C LYS A 156 -19.06 -4.90 6.45
N GLU A 157 -18.88 -5.11 7.76
CA GLU A 157 -19.93 -4.92 8.77
C GLU A 157 -20.44 -3.47 8.77
N ALA A 158 -19.54 -2.49 8.70
CA ALA A 158 -19.92 -1.08 8.66
C ALA A 158 -20.70 -0.75 7.37
N ILE A 159 -20.30 -1.28 6.21
CA ILE A 159 -21.07 -1.11 4.96
C ILE A 159 -22.46 -1.76 5.11
N GLN A 160 -22.53 -2.94 5.70
CA GLN A 160 -23.80 -3.64 5.89
C GLN A 160 -24.76 -2.87 6.81
N LEU A 161 -24.24 -2.15 7.82
CA LEU A 161 -25.04 -1.35 8.75
C LEU A 161 -25.50 -0.02 8.12
N PHE A 162 -24.59 0.70 7.46
CA PHE A 162 -24.83 2.09 7.05
C PHE A 162 -25.17 2.26 5.57
N LYS A 163 -24.82 1.29 4.72
CA LYS A 163 -25.03 1.31 3.26
C LYS A 163 -25.31 -0.09 2.71
N PRO A 164 -26.34 -0.80 3.24
CA PRO A 164 -26.59 -2.22 2.92
C PRO A 164 -26.79 -2.48 1.42
N GLU A 165 -27.30 -1.52 0.66
CA GLU A 165 -27.53 -1.64 -0.78
C GLU A 165 -26.24 -1.75 -1.61
N PHE A 166 -25.05 -1.54 -0.98
CA PHE A 166 -23.75 -1.63 -1.64
C PHE A 166 -22.98 -2.91 -1.31
N VAL A 167 -23.39 -3.70 -0.32
CA VAL A 167 -22.69 -4.91 0.12
C VAL A 167 -22.38 -5.85 -1.05
N GLU A 168 -23.34 -6.08 -1.94
CA GLU A 168 -23.17 -6.97 -3.09
C GLU A 168 -22.51 -6.31 -4.30
N LYS A 169 -22.39 -4.97 -4.31
CA LYS A 169 -21.81 -4.20 -5.41
C LYS A 169 -20.32 -3.94 -5.25
N ILE A 170 -19.79 -4.12 -4.04
CA ILE A 170 -18.42 -3.81 -3.69
C ILE A 170 -17.70 -5.08 -3.25
N GLU A 171 -16.46 -5.22 -3.67
CA GLU A 171 -15.57 -6.25 -3.21
C GLU A 171 -14.55 -5.65 -2.24
N ILE A 172 -14.30 -6.33 -1.11
CA ILE A 172 -13.27 -5.93 -0.15
C ILE A 172 -12.14 -6.94 -0.24
N LYS A 173 -10.93 -6.46 -0.52
CA LYS A 173 -9.74 -7.28 -0.69
C LYS A 173 -8.68 -6.96 0.35
N PHE A 174 -8.02 -8.00 0.81
CA PHE A 174 -6.88 -7.92 1.73
C PHE A 174 -5.92 -9.08 1.47
N GLN A 175 -4.71 -8.96 1.98
CA GLN A 175 -3.77 -10.09 2.06
C GLN A 175 -3.31 -10.25 3.51
N ARG A 176 -3.21 -11.50 3.98
CA ARG A 176 -2.72 -11.77 5.34
C ARG A 176 -1.24 -11.37 5.44
N SER A 177 -0.89 -10.74 6.56
CA SER A 177 0.49 -10.36 6.93
C SER A 177 1.19 -9.40 5.96
N SER A 178 0.46 -8.51 5.27
CA SER A 178 1.01 -7.66 4.23
C SER A 178 1.06 -6.16 4.55
N GLY A 179 0.08 -5.59 5.24
CA GLY A 179 0.03 -4.17 5.65
C GLY A 179 -0.05 -3.14 4.52
N ALA A 180 0.29 -1.88 4.85
CA ALA A 180 0.13 -0.71 3.98
C ALA A 180 0.86 -0.80 2.63
N SER A 181 2.04 -1.39 2.58
CA SER A 181 2.81 -1.55 1.34
C SER A 181 2.11 -2.43 0.31
N TRP A 182 1.39 -3.46 0.76
CA TRP A 182 0.59 -4.28 -0.15
C TRP A 182 -0.58 -3.47 -0.74
N VAL A 183 -1.27 -2.67 0.06
CA VAL A 183 -2.34 -1.79 -0.42
C VAL A 183 -1.79 -0.85 -1.49
N ALA A 184 -0.62 -0.21 -1.25
CA ALA A 184 0.03 0.65 -2.22
C ALA A 184 0.31 -0.08 -3.53
N ASN A 185 0.87 -1.28 -3.46
CA ASN A 185 1.17 -2.11 -4.62
C ASN A 185 -0.08 -2.43 -5.43
N GLN A 186 -1.17 -2.81 -4.76
CA GLN A 186 -2.44 -3.11 -5.44
C GLN A 186 -3.01 -1.88 -6.13
N ILE A 187 -2.93 -0.70 -5.52
CA ILE A 187 -3.38 0.56 -6.13
C ILE A 187 -2.56 0.89 -7.38
N VAL A 188 -1.24 0.69 -7.35
CA VAL A 188 -0.38 0.89 -8.54
C VAL A 188 -0.76 -0.07 -9.67
N VAL A 189 -0.94 -1.35 -9.36
CA VAL A 189 -1.38 -2.35 -10.35
C VAL A 189 -2.75 -1.99 -10.91
N TRP A 190 -3.69 -1.60 -10.05
CA TRP A 190 -5.03 -1.19 -10.47
C TRP A 190 -5.00 0.00 -11.44
N ALA A 191 -4.28 1.06 -11.10
CA ALA A 191 -4.16 2.26 -11.90
C ALA A 191 -3.58 1.97 -13.31
N ASN A 192 -2.58 1.09 -13.37
CA ASN A 192 -1.94 0.71 -14.63
C ASN A 192 -2.79 -0.26 -15.47
N SER A 193 -3.71 -0.99 -14.86
CA SER A 193 -4.56 -1.97 -15.56
C SER A 193 -5.70 -1.32 -16.35
N LEU A 194 -6.10 -0.09 -16.03
CA LEU A 194 -7.17 0.67 -16.69
C LEU A 194 -8.46 -0.15 -16.85
N ASN A 195 -8.87 -0.82 -15.78
CA ASN A 195 -10.04 -1.67 -15.74
C ASN A 195 -11.31 -0.90 -16.10
N LYS A 196 -12.09 -1.41 -17.05
CA LYS A 196 -13.32 -0.78 -17.53
C LYS A 196 -14.51 -1.74 -17.41
N ASP A 197 -15.67 -1.17 -17.14
CA ASP A 197 -16.95 -1.87 -17.22
C ASP A 197 -17.40 -2.05 -18.70
N ASN A 198 -18.60 -2.61 -18.87
CA ASN A 198 -19.17 -2.86 -20.21
C ASN A 198 -19.41 -1.59 -21.02
N ASP A 199 -19.60 -0.45 -20.35
CA ASP A 199 -19.88 0.85 -20.96
C ASP A 199 -18.58 1.62 -21.24
N GLY A 200 -17.42 1.00 -20.95
CA GLY A 200 -16.09 1.60 -21.15
C GLY A 200 -15.68 2.58 -20.05
N LYS A 201 -16.47 2.71 -18.97
CA LYS A 201 -16.16 3.55 -17.81
C LYS A 201 -15.14 2.84 -16.91
N LEU A 202 -14.20 3.59 -16.34
CA LEU A 202 -13.20 3.03 -15.42
C LEU A 202 -13.89 2.50 -14.15
N ILE A 203 -13.62 1.24 -13.83
CA ILE A 203 -14.02 0.64 -12.56
C ILE A 203 -13.18 1.29 -11.45
N LYS A 204 -13.84 1.74 -10.39
CA LYS A 204 -13.20 2.46 -9.28
C LYS A 204 -12.61 1.51 -8.24
N CYS A 205 -11.50 1.94 -7.64
CA CYS A 205 -10.83 1.26 -6.55
C CYS A 205 -10.53 2.22 -5.41
N ILE A 206 -10.57 1.72 -4.19
CA ILE A 206 -10.14 2.46 -2.99
C ILE A 206 -9.01 1.68 -2.32
N GLY A 207 -7.93 2.38 -1.95
CA GLY A 207 -6.99 1.93 -0.93
C GLY A 207 -7.34 2.59 0.38
N LEU A 208 -7.63 1.80 1.42
CA LEU A 208 -7.83 2.30 2.78
C LEU A 208 -6.56 2.03 3.59
N LEU A 209 -5.98 3.08 4.12
CA LEU A 209 -4.71 3.06 4.87
C LEU A 209 -4.88 3.68 6.24
N ASP A 210 -4.15 3.16 7.20
CA ASP A 210 -4.03 3.74 8.53
C ASP A 210 -3.38 5.14 8.49
N GLY A 211 -3.63 5.94 9.52
CA GLY A 211 -3.05 7.27 9.68
C GLY A 211 -1.68 7.28 10.33
N ASP A 212 -1.00 6.15 10.37
CA ASP A 212 0.34 5.97 10.92
C ASP A 212 1.45 6.23 9.89
N GLN A 213 2.71 6.02 10.28
CA GLN A 213 3.86 6.24 9.40
C GLN A 213 3.85 5.30 8.19
N ALA A 214 3.45 4.04 8.36
CA ALA A 214 3.39 3.07 7.26
C ALA A 214 2.37 3.48 6.20
N GLY A 215 1.20 3.98 6.61
CA GLY A 215 0.19 4.53 5.70
C GLY A 215 0.67 5.79 4.97
N ILE A 216 1.42 6.67 5.65
CA ILE A 216 2.01 7.87 5.03
C ILE A 216 3.05 7.49 3.98
N ASP A 217 3.93 6.53 4.29
CA ASP A 217 4.96 6.04 3.38
C ASP A 217 4.34 5.37 2.15
N ALA A 218 3.28 4.58 2.35
CA ALA A 218 2.52 3.95 1.27
C ALA A 218 1.90 4.98 0.30
N ILE A 219 1.32 6.07 0.82
CA ILE A 219 0.78 7.15 -0.01
C ILE A 219 1.90 7.85 -0.80
N THR A 220 3.03 8.09 -0.15
CA THR A 220 4.19 8.70 -0.79
C THR A 220 4.69 7.85 -1.94
N GLU A 221 4.72 6.52 -1.75
CA GLU A 221 5.09 5.56 -2.79
C GLU A 221 4.11 5.57 -3.97
N ILE A 222 2.80 5.54 -3.71
CA ILE A 222 1.77 5.63 -4.75
C ILE A 222 1.96 6.91 -5.58
N ASN A 223 2.13 8.06 -4.92
CA ASN A 223 2.28 9.35 -5.59
C ASN A 223 3.60 9.46 -6.38
N ARG A 224 4.63 8.73 -5.97
CA ARG A 224 5.89 8.65 -6.70
C ARG A 224 5.73 7.88 -8.02
N VAL A 225 4.95 6.81 -8.01
CA VAL A 225 4.80 5.90 -9.17
C VAL A 225 3.70 6.37 -10.11
N ILE A 226 2.57 6.83 -9.58
CA ILE A 226 1.41 7.24 -10.39
C ILE A 226 1.36 8.77 -10.48
N LYS A 227 1.56 9.29 -11.68
CA LYS A 227 1.41 10.72 -11.94
C LYS A 227 -0.06 11.12 -12.00
N SER A 228 -0.38 12.30 -11.49
CA SER A 228 -1.74 12.83 -11.41
C SER A 228 -2.43 13.01 -12.78
N ASP A 229 -1.64 13.16 -13.83
CA ASP A 229 -2.10 13.30 -15.22
C ASP A 229 -2.18 11.97 -15.98
N SER A 230 -1.84 10.85 -15.33
CA SER A 230 -1.94 9.52 -15.94
C SER A 230 -3.40 9.07 -16.10
N ALA A 231 -3.66 8.27 -17.14
CA ALA A 231 -5.00 7.74 -17.41
C ALA A 231 -5.58 6.95 -16.22
N GLY A 232 -4.72 6.27 -15.45
CA GLY A 232 -5.12 5.48 -14.29
C GLY A 232 -5.39 6.28 -13.03
N ALA A 233 -4.93 7.55 -12.95
CA ALA A 233 -5.10 8.36 -11.75
C ALA A 233 -6.58 8.56 -11.36
N ASN A 234 -7.49 8.52 -12.33
CA ASN A 234 -8.93 8.64 -12.11
C ASN A 234 -9.63 7.33 -11.74
N SER A 235 -8.92 6.18 -11.77
CA SER A 235 -9.51 4.87 -11.46
C SER A 235 -9.44 4.49 -10.00
N PHE A 236 -8.71 5.23 -9.18
CA PHE A 236 -8.56 4.93 -7.75
C PHE A 236 -8.57 6.18 -6.89
N LYS A 237 -8.78 5.97 -5.57
CA LYS A 237 -8.56 6.97 -4.53
C LYS A 237 -7.98 6.29 -3.29
N VAL A 238 -7.03 6.97 -2.64
CA VAL A 238 -6.53 6.52 -1.34
C VAL A 238 -7.22 7.29 -0.23
N PHE A 239 -7.83 6.55 0.68
CA PHE A 239 -8.39 7.07 1.92
C PHE A 239 -7.41 6.76 3.04
N LYS A 240 -6.87 7.79 3.66
CA LYS A 240 -6.08 7.68 4.88
C LYS A 240 -6.97 8.01 6.07
N LEU A 241 -6.93 7.17 7.09
CA LEU A 241 -7.60 7.44 8.36
C LEU A 241 -7.03 8.71 8.99
N LYS A 242 -7.89 9.54 9.54
CA LYS A 242 -7.57 10.85 10.11
C LYS A 242 -8.52 11.17 11.26
N PRO A 243 -8.16 12.13 12.14
CA PRO A 243 -8.97 12.47 13.32
C PRO A 243 -10.43 12.80 13.00
N ASP A 244 -10.73 13.34 11.82
CA ASP A 244 -12.12 13.65 11.40
C ASP A 244 -13.03 12.41 11.34
N TYR A 245 -12.49 11.21 11.24
CA TYR A 245 -13.21 9.93 11.31
C TYR A 245 -13.27 9.37 12.73
N ALA A 246 -12.36 9.77 13.61
CA ALA A 246 -12.24 9.30 14.98
C ALA A 246 -12.62 10.43 15.96
N ILE A 247 -13.90 10.70 16.09
CA ILE A 247 -14.44 11.85 16.85
C ILE A 247 -13.90 11.88 18.30
N ASN A 248 -13.73 10.72 18.91
CA ASN A 248 -13.23 10.57 20.28
C ASN A 248 -11.77 11.00 20.45
N ILE A 249 -11.00 11.06 19.35
CA ILE A 249 -9.59 11.48 19.37
C ILE A 249 -9.44 13.00 19.25
N ILE A 250 -10.44 13.71 18.73
CA ILE A 250 -10.37 15.17 18.51
C ILE A 250 -10.01 15.94 19.77
N PRO A 251 -10.62 15.69 20.96
CA PRO A 251 -10.26 16.40 22.19
C PRO A 251 -8.81 16.16 22.60
N ILE A 252 -8.28 14.95 22.37
CA ILE A 252 -6.89 14.59 22.67
C ILE A 252 -5.94 15.40 21.78
N CYS A 253 -6.26 15.50 20.48
CA CYS A 253 -5.49 16.31 19.53
C CYS A 253 -5.50 17.81 19.88
N GLN A 254 -6.62 18.32 20.41
CA GLN A 254 -6.73 19.71 20.87
C GLN A 254 -5.85 19.99 22.11
N LYS A 255 -5.61 18.97 22.93
CA LYS A 255 -4.72 19.04 24.09
C LYS A 255 -3.23 18.86 23.75
N GLY A 256 -2.88 18.80 22.46
CA GLY A 256 -1.48 18.80 22.00
C GLY A 256 -0.88 17.41 21.80
N LEU A 257 -1.68 16.36 21.72
CA LEU A 257 -1.24 15.01 21.38
C LEU A 257 -1.65 14.66 19.94
N ILE A 258 -0.85 13.82 19.27
CA ILE A 258 -1.13 13.24 17.96
C ILE A 258 -1.25 11.72 18.15
N ILE A 259 -2.46 11.21 18.02
CA ILE A 259 -2.70 9.77 18.03
C ILE A 259 -2.74 9.31 16.57
N PRO A 260 -1.89 8.36 16.14
CA PRO A 260 -2.03 7.71 14.84
C PRO A 260 -3.41 7.06 14.76
N ILE A 261 -4.17 7.36 13.72
CA ILE A 261 -5.55 6.85 13.57
C ILE A 261 -5.50 5.57 12.75
N THR A 262 -5.74 4.46 13.39
CA THR A 262 -6.04 3.17 12.76
C THR A 262 -7.55 2.91 12.83
N LEU A 263 -8.06 1.79 12.33
CA LEU A 263 -9.49 1.48 12.44
C LEU A 263 -9.94 1.34 13.90
N GLU A 264 -9.04 0.94 14.79
CA GLU A 264 -9.33 0.78 16.21
C GLU A 264 -9.66 2.11 16.90
N GLU A 265 -9.06 3.22 16.51
CA GLU A 265 -9.35 4.55 17.08
C GLU A 265 -10.75 5.04 16.74
N LEU A 266 -11.42 4.43 15.76
CA LEU A 266 -12.82 4.72 15.48
C LEU A 266 -13.78 4.09 16.49
N TYR A 267 -13.34 3.11 17.28
CA TYR A 267 -14.18 2.50 18.30
C TYR A 267 -14.46 3.47 19.46
N PRO A 268 -15.66 3.38 20.08
CA PRO A 268 -16.02 4.23 21.20
C PRO A 268 -15.28 3.84 22.50
N PRO A 269 -15.16 4.75 23.49
CA PRO A 269 -14.47 4.49 24.73
C PRO A 269 -14.97 3.26 25.50
N GLU A 270 -16.24 2.91 25.37
CA GLU A 270 -16.84 1.74 26.02
C GLU A 270 -16.19 0.43 25.55
N LEU A 271 -15.93 0.32 24.24
CA LEU A 271 -15.24 -0.85 23.70
C LEU A 271 -13.78 -0.91 24.16
N TRP A 272 -13.11 0.23 24.24
CA TRP A 272 -11.75 0.31 24.76
C TRP A 272 -11.68 -0.11 26.24
N LYS A 273 -12.60 0.36 27.09
CA LYS A 273 -12.71 -0.06 28.49
C LYS A 273 -12.96 -1.57 28.62
N TYR A 274 -13.85 -2.09 27.78
CA TYR A 274 -14.07 -3.53 27.71
C TYR A 274 -12.80 -4.28 27.34
N ALA A 275 -12.09 -3.82 26.29
CA ALA A 275 -10.84 -4.41 25.84
C ALA A 275 -9.75 -4.37 26.95
N GLU A 276 -9.67 -3.28 27.71
CA GLU A 276 -8.79 -3.18 28.87
C GLU A 276 -9.11 -4.22 29.94
N SER A 277 -10.39 -4.41 30.26
CA SER A 277 -10.85 -5.43 31.22
C SER A 277 -10.52 -6.86 30.79
N LYS A 278 -10.27 -7.10 29.51
CA LYS A 278 -9.90 -8.39 28.91
C LYS A 278 -8.38 -8.54 28.69
N ASP A 279 -7.58 -7.57 29.11
CA ASP A 279 -6.13 -7.53 28.82
C ASP A 279 -5.82 -7.57 27.31
N TRP A 280 -6.60 -6.87 26.51
CA TRP A 280 -6.40 -6.80 25.05
C TRP A 280 -5.60 -5.57 24.63
N LEU A 281 -5.31 -4.66 25.55
CA LEU A 281 -4.57 -3.43 25.32
C LEU A 281 -3.13 -3.53 25.86
N GLU A 282 -2.26 -2.75 25.25
CA GLU A 282 -0.89 -2.52 25.71
C GLU A 282 -0.54 -1.04 25.61
N GLU A 283 0.50 -0.61 26.33
CA GLU A 283 1.00 0.76 26.21
C GLU A 283 1.57 0.99 24.80
N ARG A 284 1.33 2.18 24.24
CA ARG A 284 1.96 2.56 22.98
C ARG A 284 3.47 2.67 23.17
N ASN A 285 4.21 2.08 22.25
CA ASN A 285 5.64 2.33 22.15
C ASN A 285 5.86 3.79 21.72
N LYS A 286 6.98 4.39 22.17
CA LYS A 286 7.40 5.73 21.77
C LYS A 286 6.35 6.82 22.05
N MET A 287 5.93 6.91 23.31
CA MET A 287 4.95 7.90 23.77
C MET A 287 5.38 9.35 23.48
N ASP A 288 6.67 9.63 23.35
CA ASP A 288 7.22 10.94 23.00
C ASP A 288 6.87 11.36 21.55
N GLU A 289 6.71 10.40 20.63
CA GLU A 289 6.26 10.66 19.25
C GLU A 289 4.78 11.11 19.19
N LEU A 290 4.01 10.94 20.28
CA LEU A 290 2.63 11.42 20.36
C LEU A 290 2.54 12.93 20.63
N LEU A 291 3.63 13.60 20.96
CA LEU A 291 3.62 15.03 21.24
C LEU A 291 3.55 15.83 19.94
N LYS A 292 2.52 16.67 19.79
CA LYS A 292 2.38 17.57 18.64
C LYS A 292 3.53 18.58 18.57
N ASP A 293 3.97 19.06 19.71
CA ASP A 293 5.15 19.90 19.86
C ASP A 293 6.10 19.26 20.90
N PRO A 294 7.10 18.48 20.43
CA PRO A 294 8.08 17.87 21.34
C PRO A 294 8.86 18.87 22.18
N LYS A 295 8.94 20.15 21.76
CA LYS A 295 9.63 21.20 22.50
C LYS A 295 8.83 21.69 23.70
N SER A 296 7.54 21.43 23.76
CA SER A 296 6.67 21.76 24.89
C SER A 296 6.95 20.90 26.12
N TRP A 297 7.63 19.77 25.94
CA TRP A 297 8.06 18.87 27.01
C TRP A 297 9.55 18.99 27.26
N ASN A 298 9.91 19.43 28.46
CA ASN A 298 11.31 19.47 28.92
C ASN A 298 11.66 18.16 29.63
N LYS A 299 12.24 17.21 28.92
CA LYS A 299 12.63 15.87 29.43
C LYS A 299 13.62 15.91 30.60
N TRP A 300 14.28 17.05 30.86
CA TRP A 300 15.23 17.24 31.97
C TRP A 300 14.54 17.69 33.27
N GLU A 301 13.35 18.28 33.15
CA GLU A 301 12.59 18.83 34.29
C GLU A 301 11.44 17.92 34.71
N GLU A 302 10.86 17.17 33.75
CA GLU A 302 9.64 16.39 33.98
C GLU A 302 9.71 15.09 33.16
N ASN A 303 9.34 13.93 33.73
CA ASN A 303 9.18 12.72 32.96
C ASN A 303 7.91 12.79 32.09
N LEU A 304 7.90 12.01 30.99
CA LEU A 304 6.82 12.06 30.01
C LEU A 304 5.44 11.73 30.61
N LYS A 305 5.39 10.84 31.59
CA LYS A 305 4.12 10.42 32.21
C LYS A 305 3.52 11.57 33.03
N ASP A 306 4.35 12.32 33.78
CA ASP A 306 3.89 13.48 34.55
C ASP A 306 3.46 14.62 33.62
N TYR A 307 4.20 14.84 32.51
CA TYR A 307 3.81 15.77 31.45
C TYR A 307 2.43 15.44 30.89
N ILE A 308 2.18 14.18 30.52
CA ILE A 308 0.89 13.72 29.97
C ILE A 308 -0.22 13.87 31.02
N ASN A 309 0.04 13.55 32.27
CA ASN A 309 -0.91 13.75 33.36
C ASN A 309 -1.29 15.24 33.52
N ARG A 310 -0.33 16.14 33.34
CA ARG A 310 -0.53 17.60 33.42
C ARG A 310 -1.37 18.15 32.26
N ILE A 311 -1.38 17.49 31.11
CA ILE A 311 -2.25 17.84 29.98
C ILE A 311 -3.75 17.72 30.37
N GLY A 312 -4.08 16.92 31.36
CA GLY A 312 -5.43 16.83 31.92
C GLY A 312 -6.37 16.03 31.01
N LEU A 313 -5.93 14.85 30.55
CA LEU A 313 -6.81 13.92 29.86
C LEU A 313 -7.85 13.35 30.83
N SER A 314 -9.10 13.23 30.37
CA SER A 314 -10.12 12.46 31.08
C SER A 314 -9.80 10.96 31.04
N GLN A 315 -10.51 10.16 31.84
CA GLN A 315 -10.35 8.71 31.82
C GLN A 315 -10.69 8.12 30.45
N ASP A 316 -11.69 8.68 29.77
CA ASP A 316 -12.09 8.24 28.42
C ASP A 316 -11.08 8.65 27.35
N GLU A 317 -10.38 9.75 27.51
CA GLU A 317 -9.32 10.18 26.61
C GLU A 317 -8.02 9.41 26.84
N SER A 318 -7.67 9.16 28.11
CA SER A 318 -6.40 8.50 28.47
C SER A 318 -6.31 7.06 27.98
N ILE A 319 -7.44 6.38 27.77
CA ILE A 319 -7.45 5.01 27.28
C ILE A 319 -6.88 4.89 25.86
N TYR A 320 -6.99 5.94 25.02
CA TYR A 320 -6.43 5.99 23.67
C TYR A 320 -4.89 6.19 23.64
N LEU A 321 -4.27 6.39 24.80
CA LEU A 321 -2.81 6.30 24.93
C LEU A 321 -2.30 4.85 24.86
N LYS A 322 -3.20 3.88 24.92
CA LYS A 322 -2.92 2.46 24.69
C LYS A 322 -3.16 2.09 23.23
N THR A 323 -2.82 0.87 22.88
CA THR A 323 -3.11 0.27 21.57
C THR A 323 -3.59 -1.16 21.75
N PHE A 324 -4.30 -1.70 20.76
CA PHE A 324 -4.70 -3.10 20.80
C PHE A 324 -3.50 -4.00 20.54
N LYS A 325 -3.30 -5.01 21.37
CA LYS A 325 -2.34 -6.09 21.13
C LYS A 325 -2.65 -6.74 19.79
N LEU A 326 -1.62 -7.02 18.99
CA LEU A 326 -1.80 -7.68 17.69
C LEU A 326 -2.62 -8.98 17.80
N THR A 327 -2.36 -9.76 18.86
CA THR A 327 -3.07 -11.01 19.17
C THR A 327 -4.53 -10.83 19.61
N ALA A 328 -4.93 -9.59 19.91
CA ALA A 328 -6.28 -9.26 20.35
C ALA A 328 -7.18 -8.74 19.21
N LYS A 329 -6.64 -8.26 18.11
CA LYS A 329 -7.42 -7.69 17.00
C LYS A 329 -8.52 -8.64 16.51
N GLU A 330 -8.23 -9.91 16.29
CA GLU A 330 -9.25 -10.90 15.91
C GLU A 330 -10.32 -11.12 17.00
N LYS A 331 -9.94 -11.04 18.29
CA LYS A 331 -10.88 -11.21 19.42
C LYS A 331 -11.87 -10.05 19.47
N VAL A 332 -11.38 -8.83 19.27
CA VAL A 332 -12.22 -7.60 19.21
C VAL A 332 -13.21 -7.71 18.07
N VAL A 333 -12.76 -8.08 16.87
CA VAL A 333 -13.62 -8.26 15.70
C VAL A 333 -14.70 -9.31 15.97
N LYS A 334 -14.33 -10.47 16.51
CA LYS A 334 -15.30 -11.52 16.89
C LYS A 334 -16.33 -11.03 17.91
N TYR A 335 -15.89 -10.22 18.89
CA TYR A 335 -16.77 -9.64 19.88
C TYR A 335 -17.78 -8.69 19.24
N ILE A 336 -17.32 -7.78 18.37
CA ILE A 336 -18.19 -6.82 17.65
C ILE A 336 -19.20 -7.58 16.76
N ILE A 337 -18.76 -8.60 16.02
CA ILE A 337 -19.66 -9.38 15.16
C ILE A 337 -20.78 -10.04 15.98
N GLY A 338 -20.46 -10.51 17.19
CA GLY A 338 -21.42 -11.17 18.10
C GLY A 338 -22.39 -10.24 18.83
N MET A 339 -22.24 -8.89 18.69
CA MET A 339 -23.15 -7.92 19.30
C MET A 339 -24.54 -7.95 18.66
N GLU A 340 -25.57 -7.65 19.43
CA GLU A 340 -26.89 -7.30 18.91
C GLU A 340 -26.80 -6.08 17.98
N ILE A 341 -27.72 -5.97 17.03
CA ILE A 341 -27.66 -4.98 15.94
C ILE A 341 -27.57 -3.53 16.45
N ASP A 342 -28.32 -3.19 17.50
CA ASP A 342 -28.35 -1.85 18.06
C ASP A 342 -27.04 -1.49 18.77
N GLU A 343 -26.44 -2.46 19.47
CA GLU A 343 -25.13 -2.29 20.13
C GLU A 343 -24.00 -2.18 19.09
N LYS A 344 -24.02 -3.04 18.08
CA LYS A 344 -23.08 -3.03 16.97
C LYS A 344 -23.14 -1.69 16.22
N THR A 345 -24.33 -1.18 15.94
CA THR A 345 -24.53 0.11 15.26
C THR A 345 -23.91 1.25 16.07
N ARG A 346 -24.13 1.30 17.38
CA ARG A 346 -23.50 2.30 18.26
C ARG A 346 -21.96 2.15 18.28
N THR A 347 -21.49 0.93 18.35
CA THR A 347 -20.04 0.63 18.38
C THR A 347 -19.34 1.02 17.09
N LEU A 348 -20.00 0.89 15.93
CA LEU A 348 -19.44 1.25 14.63
C LEU A 348 -19.89 2.62 14.11
N GLN A 349 -20.56 3.45 14.92
CA GLN A 349 -21.10 4.75 14.49
C GLN A 349 -20.07 5.67 13.81
N ASN A 350 -18.84 5.71 14.30
CA ASN A 350 -17.80 6.54 13.70
C ASN A 350 -17.34 6.07 12.31
N PHE A 351 -17.67 4.82 11.95
CA PHE A 351 -17.39 4.30 10.60
C PHE A 351 -18.37 4.83 9.54
N GLU A 352 -19.53 5.35 9.92
CA GLU A 352 -20.54 5.83 8.97
C GLU A 352 -19.98 6.89 8.02
N LYS A 353 -19.19 7.83 8.54
CA LYS A 353 -18.62 8.92 7.73
C LYS A 353 -17.64 8.39 6.69
N ILE A 354 -16.69 7.55 7.08
CA ILE A 354 -15.71 7.03 6.12
C ILE A 354 -16.35 6.09 5.11
N VAL A 355 -17.30 5.26 5.53
CA VAL A 355 -18.09 4.42 4.63
C VAL A 355 -18.85 5.29 3.61
N SER A 356 -19.51 6.35 4.06
CA SER A 356 -20.22 7.26 3.16
C SER A 356 -19.28 7.94 2.16
N ASP A 357 -18.14 8.44 2.60
CA ASP A 357 -17.13 9.07 1.74
C ASP A 357 -16.57 8.08 0.69
N MET A 358 -16.33 6.83 1.08
CA MET A 358 -15.87 5.77 0.19
C MET A 358 -16.93 5.42 -0.86
N ILE A 359 -18.17 5.21 -0.43
CA ILE A 359 -19.29 4.88 -1.33
C ILE A 359 -19.55 6.01 -2.32
N GLU A 360 -19.52 7.26 -1.87
CA GLU A 360 -19.66 8.42 -2.75
C GLU A 360 -18.62 8.43 -3.87
N TYR A 361 -17.36 8.09 -3.53
CA TYR A 361 -16.30 8.00 -4.54
C TYR A 361 -16.53 6.84 -5.53
N LEU A 362 -16.93 5.66 -5.05
CA LEU A 362 -17.12 4.48 -5.89
C LEU A 362 -18.31 4.64 -6.87
N ASN A 363 -19.24 5.55 -6.59
CA ASN A 363 -20.40 5.82 -7.42
C ASN A 363 -20.19 6.93 -8.47
N LYS A 364 -19.06 7.64 -8.43
CA LYS A 364 -18.66 8.66 -9.43
C LYS A 364 -18.02 8.00 -10.65
#